data_459648e13277ae5afde248aed789aa8b
#
_entry.id   459648e13277ae5afde248aed789aa8b
#
_cell.length_a   1.000
_cell.length_b   1.000
_cell.length_c   1.000
_cell.angle_alpha   90.00
_cell.angle_beta   90.00
_cell.angle_gamma   90.00
#
_symmetry.space_group_name_H-M   'P 1'
#
loop_
_entity.id
_entity.type
_entity.pdbx_description
1 polymer ?
#
loop_
_entity_poly.entity_id
_entity_poly.type
_entity_poly.pdbx_seq_one_letter_code
_entity_poly.pdbx_strand_id
1 'polypeptide(L)'
;MNTSVHANFHALGLSEALLRDLADAGFASPTPIQEQAIPPALAGRDVIGCAQTGTGKTAAFVIPIVERLAALPKGQPQALILAPTRELALQTLTTIEKLGRSRRISATVIVGGADMQAQVRGLRQRPDILIATPGRLLDHMWNGTIILSSMKILVLDEADRMLDMGFAPQINQI
;
A
#
# COMPACT_ATOMS: atom_id res chain seq x y z
N MET A 1 6.12 -5.46 38.36
CA MET A 1 6.21 -6.59 37.41
C MET A 1 5.42 -6.19 36.18
N ASN A 2 6.11 -5.68 35.16
CA ASN A 2 5.49 -5.24 33.91
C ASN A 2 5.40 -6.48 33.02
N THR A 3 4.25 -7.14 33.01
CA THR A 3 3.90 -8.13 32.00
C THR A 3 3.61 -7.37 30.72
N SER A 4 4.63 -7.16 29.90
CA SER A 4 4.43 -6.78 28.49
C SER A 4 3.66 -7.93 27.84
N VAL A 5 2.37 -7.74 27.67
CA VAL A 5 1.55 -8.56 26.78
C VAL A 5 2.20 -8.41 25.42
N HIS A 6 2.93 -9.41 24.97
CA HIS A 6 3.45 -9.44 23.60
C HIS A 6 2.24 -9.42 22.68
N ALA A 7 1.99 -8.25 22.10
CA ALA A 7 0.96 -8.10 21.08
C ALA A 7 1.32 -9.07 19.96
N ASN A 8 0.31 -9.74 19.46
CA ASN A 8 0.46 -10.77 18.44
C ASN A 8 -0.51 -10.37 17.30
N PHE A 9 -0.15 -10.64 16.07
CA PHE A 9 -0.96 -10.34 14.89
C PHE A 9 -2.37 -10.96 14.97
N HIS A 10 -2.56 -12.08 15.66
CA HIS A 10 -3.89 -12.67 15.92
C HIS A 10 -4.82 -11.71 16.70
N ALA A 11 -4.28 -10.90 17.60
CA ALA A 11 -5.06 -9.94 18.37
C ALA A 11 -5.56 -8.74 17.54
N LEU A 12 -5.03 -8.54 16.33
CA LEU A 12 -5.40 -7.44 15.44
C LEU A 12 -6.63 -7.75 14.57
N GLY A 13 -7.23 -8.95 14.71
CA GLY A 13 -8.43 -9.32 13.94
C GLY A 13 -8.18 -9.66 12.48
N LEU A 14 -6.97 -10.10 12.15
CA LEU A 14 -6.58 -10.51 10.80
C LEU A 14 -7.08 -11.92 10.49
N SER A 15 -7.33 -12.18 9.22
CA SER A 15 -7.73 -13.51 8.75
C SER A 15 -6.57 -14.51 8.80
N GLU A 16 -6.89 -15.80 8.93
CA GLU A 16 -5.93 -16.89 8.92
C GLU A 16 -5.04 -16.92 7.66
N ALA A 17 -5.58 -16.50 6.52
CA ALA A 17 -4.81 -16.44 5.28
C ALA A 17 -3.70 -15.38 5.36
N LEU A 18 -4.01 -14.19 5.88
CA LEU A 18 -3.01 -13.13 6.04
C LEU A 18 -2.04 -13.44 7.17
N LEU A 19 -2.48 -14.08 8.25
CA LEU A 19 -1.60 -14.54 9.33
C LEU A 19 -0.54 -15.54 8.83
N ARG A 20 -0.91 -16.44 7.92
CA ARG A 20 0.05 -17.35 7.25
C ARG A 20 1.04 -16.56 6.38
N ASP A 21 0.57 -15.61 5.55
CA ASP A 21 1.44 -14.79 4.72
C ASP A 21 2.44 -13.97 5.57
N LEU A 22 2.00 -13.45 6.73
CA LEU A 22 2.85 -12.75 7.69
C LEU A 22 3.93 -13.67 8.27
N ALA A 23 3.56 -14.88 8.70
CA ALA A 23 4.50 -15.85 9.22
C ALA A 23 5.53 -16.28 8.16
N ASP A 24 5.09 -16.58 6.93
CA ASP A 24 5.95 -16.94 5.81
C ASP A 24 6.90 -15.79 5.41
N ALA A 25 6.47 -14.55 5.58
CA ALA A 25 7.28 -13.36 5.33
C ALA A 25 8.22 -12.99 6.49
N GLY A 26 8.18 -13.73 7.60
CA GLY A 26 9.07 -13.56 8.76
C GLY A 26 8.60 -12.48 9.75
N PHE A 27 7.34 -12.08 9.72
CA PHE A 27 6.78 -11.14 10.71
C PHE A 27 6.43 -11.89 12.00
N ALA A 28 7.29 -11.79 13.02
CA ALA A 28 7.11 -12.51 14.30
C ALA A 28 6.06 -11.84 15.22
N SER A 29 6.09 -10.52 15.30
CA SER A 29 5.18 -9.71 16.12
C SER A 29 4.97 -8.32 15.50
N PRO A 30 3.82 -7.68 15.73
CA PRO A 30 3.59 -6.32 15.23
C PRO A 30 4.49 -5.32 15.95
N THR A 31 4.94 -4.33 15.21
CA THR A 31 5.66 -3.17 15.77
C THR A 31 4.65 -2.18 16.37
N PRO A 32 5.10 -1.22 17.22
CA PRO A 32 4.19 -0.24 17.82
C PRO A 32 3.34 0.54 16.83
N ILE A 33 3.90 0.93 15.66
CA ILE A 33 3.11 1.61 14.62
C ILE A 33 2.07 0.69 13.97
N GLN A 34 2.37 -0.61 13.84
CA GLN A 34 1.42 -1.59 13.31
C GLN A 34 0.28 -1.84 14.30
N GLU A 35 0.56 -1.99 15.59
CA GLU A 35 -0.46 -2.14 16.64
C GLU A 35 -1.43 -0.98 16.67
N GLN A 36 -0.93 0.25 16.49
CA GLN A 36 -1.74 1.46 16.54
C GLN A 36 -2.50 1.75 15.25
N ALA A 37 -1.89 1.48 14.08
CA ALA A 37 -2.46 1.87 12.79
C ALA A 37 -3.38 0.82 12.17
N ILE A 38 -3.09 -0.49 12.35
CA ILE A 38 -3.85 -1.55 11.70
C ILE A 38 -5.32 -1.59 12.15
N PRO A 39 -5.67 -1.58 13.45
CA PRO A 39 -7.07 -1.67 13.87
C PRO A 39 -7.96 -0.52 13.35
N PRO A 40 -7.56 0.76 13.45
CA PRO A 40 -8.38 1.84 12.90
C PRO A 40 -8.50 1.76 11.37
N ALA A 41 -7.44 1.37 10.65
CA ALA A 41 -7.49 1.20 9.20
C ALA A 41 -8.41 0.05 8.76
N LEU A 42 -8.42 -1.07 9.49
CA LEU A 42 -9.37 -2.17 9.27
C LEU A 42 -10.82 -1.72 9.51
N ALA A 43 -11.05 -0.86 10.50
CA ALA A 43 -12.37 -0.27 10.78
C ALA A 43 -12.79 0.80 9.75
N GLY A 44 -11.97 1.05 8.71
CA GLY A 44 -12.28 2.00 7.64
C GLY A 44 -12.07 3.47 8.01
N ARG A 45 -11.37 3.76 9.11
CA ARG A 45 -11.05 5.14 9.52
C ARG A 45 -9.80 5.63 8.80
N ASP A 46 -9.73 6.94 8.58
CA ASP A 46 -8.52 7.60 8.12
C ASP A 46 -7.46 7.59 9.22
N VAL A 47 -6.19 7.39 8.84
CA VAL A 47 -5.07 7.23 9.76
C VAL A 47 -3.90 8.10 9.30
N ILE A 48 -3.35 8.89 10.21
CA ILE A 48 -2.06 9.56 10.03
C ILE A 48 -1.06 8.88 10.96
N GLY A 49 -0.06 8.24 10.36
CA GLY A 49 0.97 7.51 11.09
C GLY A 49 2.33 8.19 10.98
N CYS A 50 2.86 8.69 12.10
CA CYS A 50 4.21 9.24 12.19
C CYS A 50 5.13 8.24 12.87
N ALA A 51 6.14 7.75 12.16
CA ALA A 51 7.14 6.84 12.70
C ALA A 51 8.43 6.93 11.88
N GLN A 52 9.56 6.60 12.49
CA GLN A 52 10.85 6.61 11.82
C GLN A 52 10.92 5.57 10.69
N THR A 53 11.88 5.73 9.78
CA THR A 53 12.16 4.74 8.73
C THR A 53 12.61 3.42 9.38
N GLY A 54 12.18 2.29 8.81
CA GLY A 54 12.53 0.96 9.35
C GLY A 54 11.66 0.47 10.50
N THR A 55 10.66 1.23 10.96
CA THR A 55 9.76 0.84 12.06
C THR A 55 8.56 -0.03 11.61
N GLY A 56 8.49 -0.41 10.34
CA GLY A 56 7.41 -1.25 9.82
C GLY A 56 6.18 -0.50 9.29
N LYS A 57 6.31 0.80 8.95
CA LYS A 57 5.21 1.60 8.36
C LYS A 57 4.59 0.95 7.12
N THR A 58 5.42 0.44 6.20
CA THR A 58 4.93 -0.19 4.96
C THR A 58 3.96 -1.33 5.26
N ALA A 59 4.31 -2.24 6.17
CA ALA A 59 3.40 -3.31 6.58
C ALA A 59 2.18 -2.77 7.34
N ALA A 60 2.31 -1.66 8.10
CA ALA A 60 1.21 -1.06 8.83
C ALA A 60 0.04 -0.61 7.93
N PHE A 61 0.33 -0.17 6.68
CA PHE A 61 -0.73 0.15 5.72
C PHE A 61 -1.01 -0.98 4.73
N VAL A 62 -0.03 -1.82 4.36
CA VAL A 62 -0.25 -2.94 3.42
C VAL A 62 -1.18 -4.00 4.04
N ILE A 63 -1.01 -4.34 5.31
CA ILE A 63 -1.83 -5.34 6.01
C ILE A 63 -3.34 -5.01 5.91
N PRO A 64 -3.82 -3.84 6.35
CA PRO A 64 -5.24 -3.52 6.25
C PRO A 64 -5.72 -3.37 4.80
N ILE A 65 -4.88 -2.93 3.85
CA ILE A 65 -5.24 -2.88 2.43
C ILE A 65 -5.53 -4.30 1.92
N VAL A 66 -4.61 -5.24 2.12
CA VAL A 66 -4.75 -6.64 1.67
C VAL A 66 -5.99 -7.28 2.29
N GLU A 67 -6.23 -7.08 3.59
CA GLU A 67 -7.39 -7.62 4.28
C GLU A 67 -8.70 -7.07 3.70
N ARG A 68 -8.80 -5.76 3.48
CA ARG A 68 -9.99 -5.12 2.93
C ARG A 68 -10.24 -5.46 1.47
N LEU A 69 -9.21 -5.47 0.64
CA LEU A 69 -9.35 -5.79 -0.79
C LEU A 69 -9.74 -7.25 -1.04
N ALA A 70 -9.40 -8.15 -0.14
CA ALA A 70 -9.80 -9.55 -0.27
C ALA A 70 -11.33 -9.77 -0.21
N ALA A 71 -12.06 -8.85 0.40
CA ALA A 71 -13.52 -8.87 0.47
C ALA A 71 -14.20 -8.11 -0.68
N LEU A 72 -13.44 -7.46 -1.55
CA LEU A 72 -13.97 -6.64 -2.64
C LEU A 72 -13.94 -7.37 -3.99
N PRO A 73 -14.84 -7.01 -4.93
CA PRO A 73 -14.82 -7.55 -6.28
C PRO A 73 -13.48 -7.27 -6.98
N LYS A 74 -12.99 -8.25 -7.72
CA LYS A 74 -11.78 -8.14 -8.55
C LYS A 74 -12.07 -7.47 -9.90
N GLY A 75 -11.01 -7.10 -10.61
CA GLY A 75 -11.10 -6.67 -12.00
C GLY A 75 -10.94 -5.17 -12.25
N GLN A 76 -10.63 -4.41 -11.22
CA GLN A 76 -10.25 -3.00 -11.32
C GLN A 76 -9.42 -2.57 -10.11
N PRO A 77 -8.51 -1.58 -10.26
CA PRO A 77 -7.76 -1.07 -9.13
C PRO A 77 -8.66 -0.38 -8.12
N GLN A 78 -8.44 -0.66 -6.84
CA GLN A 78 -9.24 -0.11 -5.75
C GLN A 78 -8.40 0.53 -4.64
N ALA A 79 -7.08 0.35 -4.67
CA ALA A 79 -6.15 1.04 -3.79
C ALA A 79 -5.05 1.73 -4.60
N LEU A 80 -4.73 2.96 -4.22
CA LEU A 80 -3.63 3.77 -4.75
C LEU A 80 -2.66 4.07 -3.62
N ILE A 81 -1.38 3.79 -3.85
CA ILE A 81 -0.29 4.14 -2.94
C ILE A 81 0.64 5.08 -3.69
N LEU A 82 0.77 6.32 -3.21
CA LEU A 82 1.74 7.28 -3.72
C LEU A 82 3.04 7.16 -2.91
N ALA A 83 4.15 7.07 -3.62
CA ALA A 83 5.49 7.01 -3.06
C ALA A 83 6.37 8.10 -3.70
N PRO A 84 7.30 8.73 -2.96
CA PRO A 84 8.14 9.81 -3.50
C PRO A 84 9.15 9.33 -4.53
N THR A 85 9.59 8.07 -4.44
CA THR A 85 10.64 7.53 -5.30
C THR A 85 10.28 6.15 -5.87
N ARG A 86 10.95 5.81 -6.97
CA ARG A 86 10.83 4.49 -7.60
C ARG A 86 11.24 3.37 -6.64
N GLU A 87 12.30 3.57 -5.87
CA GLU A 87 12.84 2.57 -4.94
C GLU A 87 11.82 2.22 -3.87
N LEU A 88 11.17 3.23 -3.28
CA LEU A 88 10.12 3.03 -2.27
C LEU A 88 8.88 2.35 -2.86
N ALA A 89 8.49 2.73 -4.09
CA ALA A 89 7.41 2.07 -4.79
C ALA A 89 7.69 0.57 -5.01
N LEU A 90 8.92 0.20 -5.38
CA LEU A 90 9.32 -1.19 -5.57
C LEU A 90 9.42 -1.97 -4.25
N GLN A 91 9.89 -1.33 -3.17
CA GLN A 91 9.90 -1.94 -1.83
C GLN A 91 8.48 -2.23 -1.35
N THR A 92 7.55 -1.31 -1.58
CA THR A 92 6.12 -1.49 -1.27
C THR A 92 5.52 -2.63 -2.09
N LEU A 93 5.83 -2.72 -3.39
CA LEU A 93 5.41 -3.86 -4.23
C LEU A 93 5.85 -5.19 -3.63
N THR A 94 7.13 -5.32 -3.26
CA THR A 94 7.67 -6.54 -2.65
C THR A 94 6.91 -6.93 -1.38
N THR A 95 6.53 -5.96 -0.56
CA THR A 95 5.74 -6.20 0.66
C THR A 95 4.33 -6.68 0.31
N ILE A 96 3.68 -6.07 -0.69
CA ILE A 96 2.34 -6.48 -1.15
C ILE A 96 2.37 -7.90 -1.72
N GLU A 97 3.37 -8.25 -2.53
CA GLU A 97 3.53 -9.58 -3.11
C GLU A 97 3.69 -10.67 -2.04
N LYS A 98 4.40 -10.38 -0.95
CA LYS A 98 4.53 -11.29 0.19
C LYS A 98 3.22 -11.44 0.95
N LEU A 99 2.60 -10.34 1.36
CA LEU A 99 1.44 -10.31 2.24
C LEU A 99 0.09 -10.56 1.52
N GLY A 100 0.05 -10.37 0.21
CA GLY A 100 -1.15 -10.59 -0.61
C GLY A 100 -1.22 -11.94 -1.29
N ARG A 101 -0.22 -12.80 -1.10
CA ARG A 101 -0.03 -14.05 -1.84
C ARG A 101 -1.21 -15.01 -1.71
N SER A 102 -1.59 -15.36 -0.50
CA SER A 102 -2.70 -16.29 -0.23
C SER A 102 -4.05 -15.78 -0.71
N ARG A 103 -4.18 -14.47 -0.86
CA ARG A 103 -5.41 -13.80 -1.31
C ARG A 103 -5.39 -13.40 -2.78
N ARG A 104 -4.30 -13.73 -3.49
CA ARG A 104 -4.09 -13.39 -4.90
C ARG A 104 -4.31 -11.89 -5.17
N ILE A 105 -3.80 -11.04 -4.29
CA ILE A 105 -3.79 -9.60 -4.48
C ILE A 105 -2.70 -9.26 -5.49
N SER A 106 -3.09 -8.55 -6.54
CA SER A 106 -2.18 -8.10 -7.59
C SER A 106 -1.88 -6.61 -7.48
N ALA A 107 -0.64 -6.23 -7.78
CA ALA A 107 -0.22 -4.84 -7.77
C ALA A 107 0.61 -4.49 -9.01
N THR A 108 0.57 -3.23 -9.41
CA THR A 108 1.39 -2.68 -10.51
C THR A 108 2.04 -1.38 -10.08
N VAL A 109 3.30 -1.20 -10.49
CA VAL A 109 4.09 0.00 -10.20
C VAL A 109 4.11 0.93 -11.42
N ILE A 110 3.83 2.23 -11.17
CA ILE A 110 3.80 3.31 -12.16
C ILE A 110 4.80 4.38 -11.72
N VAL A 111 5.98 4.39 -12.33
CA VAL A 111 7.10 5.24 -11.89
C VAL A 111 7.83 5.88 -13.06
N GLY A 112 8.38 7.07 -12.84
CA GLY A 112 9.22 7.75 -13.82
C GLY A 112 10.48 6.94 -14.19
N GLY A 113 11.03 7.21 -15.37
CA GLY A 113 12.24 6.55 -15.85
C GLY A 113 12.07 5.08 -16.27
N ALA A 114 10.86 4.54 -16.23
CA ALA A 114 10.54 3.20 -16.75
C ALA A 114 9.73 3.30 -18.04
N ASP A 115 9.74 2.23 -18.85
CA ASP A 115 9.01 2.16 -20.11
C ASP A 115 7.49 2.34 -19.90
N MET A 116 6.93 3.36 -20.54
CA MET A 116 5.51 3.70 -20.48
C MET A 116 4.65 2.55 -21.02
N GLN A 117 5.04 1.91 -22.10
CA GLN A 117 4.27 0.83 -22.72
C GLN A 117 4.22 -0.42 -21.84
N ALA A 118 5.31 -0.72 -21.11
CA ALA A 118 5.32 -1.79 -20.13
C ALA A 118 4.33 -1.50 -18.99
N GLN A 119 4.26 -0.24 -18.52
CA GLN A 119 3.31 0.15 -17.49
C GLN A 119 1.86 0.07 -18.00
N VAL A 120 1.58 0.49 -19.24
CA VAL A 120 0.25 0.33 -19.87
C VAL A 120 -0.14 -1.15 -19.94
N ARG A 121 0.79 -2.04 -20.28
CA ARG A 121 0.52 -3.50 -20.26
C ARG A 121 0.18 -3.98 -18.85
N GLY A 122 0.89 -3.52 -17.84
CA GLY A 122 0.61 -3.83 -16.43
C GLY A 122 -0.79 -3.36 -16.00
N LEU A 123 -1.17 -2.14 -16.37
CA LEU A 123 -2.49 -1.58 -16.07
C LEU A 123 -3.63 -2.38 -16.73
N ARG A 124 -3.42 -2.90 -17.95
CA ARG A 124 -4.39 -3.75 -18.65
C ARG A 124 -4.67 -5.08 -17.96
N GLN A 125 -3.78 -5.54 -17.07
CA GLN A 125 -4.02 -6.72 -16.23
C GLN A 125 -5.03 -6.44 -15.10
N ARG A 126 -5.50 -5.20 -14.96
CA ARG A 126 -6.46 -4.75 -13.94
C ARG A 126 -6.03 -5.13 -12.52
N PRO A 127 -4.86 -4.66 -12.06
CA PRO A 127 -4.35 -4.96 -10.73
C PRO A 127 -5.31 -4.43 -9.65
N ASP A 128 -5.26 -5.04 -8.47
CA ASP A 128 -6.05 -4.57 -7.31
C ASP A 128 -5.46 -3.30 -6.69
N ILE A 129 -4.14 -3.15 -6.76
CA ILE A 129 -3.38 -2.04 -6.16
C ILE A 129 -2.50 -1.36 -7.21
N LEU A 130 -2.53 -0.04 -7.22
CA LEU A 130 -1.55 0.77 -7.95
C LEU A 130 -0.58 1.41 -6.97
N ILE A 131 0.71 1.35 -7.29
CA ILE A 131 1.76 2.03 -6.56
C ILE A 131 2.40 3.01 -7.54
N ALA A 132 2.43 4.30 -7.23
CA ALA A 132 2.84 5.30 -8.20
C ALA A 132 3.73 6.40 -7.60
N THR A 133 4.61 6.95 -8.44
CA THR A 133 5.15 8.29 -8.18
C THR A 133 4.19 9.34 -8.78
N PRO A 134 3.98 10.49 -8.09
CA PRO A 134 2.92 11.44 -8.47
C PRO A 134 3.00 11.90 -9.93
N GLY A 135 4.16 12.32 -10.41
CA GLY A 135 4.31 12.82 -11.79
C GLY A 135 3.96 11.77 -12.85
N ARG A 136 4.43 10.51 -12.71
CA ARG A 136 4.14 9.45 -13.67
C ARG A 136 2.66 9.02 -13.63
N LEU A 137 2.03 9.10 -12.48
CA LEU A 137 0.59 8.85 -12.39
C LEU A 137 -0.20 9.89 -13.19
N LEU A 138 0.14 11.16 -13.07
CA LEU A 138 -0.47 12.22 -13.86
C LEU A 138 -0.26 12.02 -15.38
N ASP A 139 0.94 11.61 -15.82
CA ASP A 139 1.18 11.27 -17.23
C ASP A 139 0.18 10.22 -17.72
N HIS A 140 -0.04 9.16 -16.95
CA HIS A 140 -1.02 8.12 -17.30
C HIS A 140 -2.46 8.62 -17.27
N MET A 141 -2.82 9.51 -16.34
CA MET A 141 -4.15 10.13 -16.26
C MET A 141 -4.41 11.03 -17.47
N TRP A 142 -3.46 11.90 -17.85
CA TRP A 142 -3.56 12.78 -19.01
C TRP A 142 -3.63 12.01 -20.34
N ASN A 143 -2.93 10.88 -20.43
CA ASN A 143 -3.01 9.99 -21.59
C ASN A 143 -4.25 9.08 -21.58
N GLY A 144 -5.15 9.20 -20.60
CA GLY A 144 -6.37 8.39 -20.51
C GLY A 144 -6.12 6.89 -20.29
N THR A 145 -4.91 6.50 -19.87
CA THR A 145 -4.54 5.08 -19.64
C THR A 145 -4.97 4.56 -18.28
N ILE A 146 -5.37 5.46 -17.37
CA ILE A 146 -5.90 5.15 -16.06
C ILE A 146 -7.00 6.13 -15.66
N ILE A 147 -8.00 5.60 -14.96
CA ILE A 147 -9.08 6.36 -14.32
C ILE A 147 -9.13 5.95 -12.85
N LEU A 148 -9.17 6.94 -11.96
CA LEU A 148 -9.11 6.71 -10.51
C LEU A 148 -10.49 6.57 -9.84
N SER A 149 -11.58 6.61 -10.58
CA SER A 149 -12.96 6.60 -10.04
C SER A 149 -13.33 5.34 -9.24
N SER A 150 -12.58 4.25 -9.43
CA SER A 150 -12.78 2.99 -8.69
C SER A 150 -12.00 2.93 -7.36
N MET A 151 -11.12 3.90 -7.11
CA MET A 151 -10.28 3.91 -5.90
C MET A 151 -11.11 4.10 -4.64
N LYS A 152 -10.85 3.27 -3.64
CA LYS A 152 -11.49 3.28 -2.32
C LYS A 152 -10.51 3.55 -1.20
N ILE A 153 -9.23 3.33 -1.47
CA ILE A 153 -8.14 3.50 -0.50
C ILE A 153 -7.04 4.32 -1.16
N LEU A 154 -6.62 5.39 -0.50
CA LEU A 154 -5.45 6.18 -0.87
C LEU A 154 -4.44 6.15 0.28
N VAL A 155 -3.18 5.91 -0.05
CA VAL A 155 -2.05 6.03 0.88
C VAL A 155 -1.05 7.02 0.31
N LEU A 156 -0.58 7.93 1.16
CA LEU A 156 0.55 8.81 0.89
C LEU A 156 1.73 8.31 1.75
N ASP A 157 2.60 7.49 1.17
CA ASP A 157 3.78 6.98 1.86
C ASP A 157 4.90 8.02 1.83
N GLU A 158 5.52 8.30 2.98
CA GLU A 158 6.49 9.40 3.14
C GLU A 158 5.97 10.75 2.60
N ALA A 159 4.75 11.13 3.02
CA ALA A 159 4.07 12.34 2.55
C ALA A 159 4.91 13.62 2.79
N ASP A 160 5.59 13.73 3.91
CA ASP A 160 6.55 14.79 4.23
C ASP A 160 7.63 14.91 3.16
N ARG A 161 8.25 13.80 2.79
CA ARG A 161 9.25 13.75 1.73
C ARG A 161 8.70 14.12 0.36
N MET A 162 7.47 13.71 0.03
CA MET A 162 6.83 14.15 -1.21
C MET A 162 6.63 15.67 -1.25
N LEU A 163 6.26 16.29 -0.12
CA LEU A 163 6.12 17.73 -0.02
C LEU A 163 7.47 18.43 -0.17
N ASP A 164 8.50 17.95 0.51
CA ASP A 164 9.88 18.49 0.42
C ASP A 164 10.45 18.39 -1.01
N MET A 165 10.08 17.37 -1.76
CA MET A 165 10.45 17.19 -3.18
C MET A 165 9.60 18.04 -4.14
N GLY A 166 8.63 18.80 -3.65
CA GLY A 166 7.79 19.69 -4.45
C GLY A 166 6.63 19.02 -5.16
N PHE A 167 6.20 17.83 -4.73
CA PHE A 167 5.09 17.10 -5.35
C PHE A 167 3.68 17.58 -4.93
N ALA A 168 3.58 18.62 -4.08
CA ALA A 168 2.29 19.15 -3.66
C ALA A 168 1.34 19.50 -4.83
N PRO A 169 1.79 20.18 -5.92
CA PRO A 169 0.92 20.47 -7.06
C PRO A 169 0.41 19.21 -7.77
N GLN A 170 1.24 18.15 -7.89
CA GLN A 170 0.86 16.89 -8.51
C GLN A 170 -0.13 16.11 -7.65
N ILE A 171 0.10 16.05 -6.33
CA ILE A 171 -0.80 15.37 -5.39
C ILE A 171 -2.17 16.02 -5.38
N ASN A 172 -2.25 17.35 -5.47
CA ASN A 172 -3.52 18.08 -5.53
C ASN A 172 -4.32 17.88 -6.84
N GLN A 173 -3.69 17.38 -7.90
CA GLN A 173 -4.35 17.06 -9.17
C GLN A 173 -4.82 15.61 -9.26
N ILE A 174 -4.29 14.75 -8.39
CA ILE A 174 -4.65 13.34 -8.25
C ILE A 174 -5.89 13.21 -7.38
#